data_9616b7e32d4e2e616e6452a82449a8be
#
_entry.id   9616b7e32d4e2e616e6452a82449a8be
#
_cell.length_a   1.000
_cell.length_b   1.000
_cell.length_c   1.000
_cell.angle_alpha   90.00
_cell.angle_beta   90.00
_cell.angle_gamma   90.00
#
_symmetry.space_group_name_H-M   'P 1'
#
loop_
_entity.id
_entity.type
_entity.pdbx_description
1 polymer ?
#
loop_
_entity_poly.entity_id
_entity_poly.type
_entity_poly.pdbx_seq_one_letter_code
_entity_poly.pdbx_strand_id
1 'polypeptide(L)'
;SGRPVYIDEATGRTMTEKPEHMTHLYGNHLVPKTNLRIVFRGRLDSLEAQLMQVQLLARRKKEETLVRDLSEMLSFVRMLVSSEVRNKPVCQMTLLNTDSDGLRYMSHHVREIFGIAHPTPEYTMGEICVALNRLRTAVRETELAAAAAFCSADGCERADIVEALNRLSSAVYILFLRALTNRDSGCDVYVKTKNAENANAKKAVFVEASGRHVHLTKKALLALFGREELTKKSDLSQPGQYAAKERVTLMTSKGELERVAVLGPVRDEVQVEISLTDAKILGIDVPVNLSGDLTGAADVIIVGPEGIYNAVGSVIAAKAH
;
A
#
# COMPACT_ATOMS: atom_id res chain seq x y z
N SER A 1 3.66 -43.49 10.31
CA SER A 1 3.64 -42.30 9.40
C SER A 1 3.51 -42.80 7.99
N GLY A 2 2.34 -42.60 7.35
CA GLY A 2 2.09 -42.99 5.96
C GLY A 2 3.03 -42.22 5.03
N ARG A 3 3.47 -42.85 3.94
CA ARG A 3 4.23 -42.20 2.87
C ARG A 3 3.41 -41.07 2.28
N PRO A 4 4.02 -39.91 1.90
CA PRO A 4 3.29 -38.84 1.24
C PRO A 4 2.62 -39.38 -0.05
N VAL A 5 1.39 -38.93 -0.30
CA VAL A 5 0.66 -39.26 -1.52
C VAL A 5 0.51 -37.99 -2.33
N TYR A 6 1.07 -37.99 -3.54
CA TYR A 6 0.93 -36.88 -4.50
C TYR A 6 -0.09 -37.28 -5.57
N ILE A 7 -0.78 -36.29 -6.12
CA ILE A 7 -1.80 -36.49 -7.18
C ILE A 7 -1.36 -35.70 -8.42
N ASP A 8 -1.25 -36.35 -9.53
CA ASP A 8 -1.07 -35.68 -10.82
C ASP A 8 -2.40 -34.99 -11.19
N GLU A 9 -2.40 -33.69 -11.27
CA GLU A 9 -3.60 -32.87 -11.52
C GLU A 9 -4.27 -33.15 -12.85
N ALA A 10 -3.48 -33.51 -13.89
CA ALA A 10 -3.99 -33.73 -15.22
C ALA A 10 -4.63 -35.14 -15.36
N THR A 11 -4.10 -36.14 -14.66
CA THR A 11 -4.49 -37.54 -14.83
C THR A 11 -5.21 -38.16 -13.63
N GLY A 12 -5.15 -37.49 -12.45
CA GLY A 12 -5.64 -38.03 -11.18
C GLY A 12 -4.79 -39.18 -10.62
N ARG A 13 -3.66 -39.53 -11.27
CA ARG A 13 -2.79 -40.62 -10.82
C ARG A 13 -2.11 -40.27 -9.49
N THR A 14 -2.11 -41.23 -8.58
CA THR A 14 -1.41 -41.11 -7.30
C THR A 14 0.03 -41.61 -7.38
N MET A 15 0.94 -40.93 -6.68
CA MET A 15 2.37 -41.22 -6.63
C MET A 15 2.87 -41.10 -5.19
N THR A 16 3.85 -41.92 -4.81
CA THR A 16 4.49 -41.89 -3.47
C THR A 16 5.78 -41.08 -3.46
N GLU A 17 6.28 -40.70 -4.63
CA GLU A 17 7.46 -39.88 -4.81
C GLU A 17 7.14 -38.74 -5.79
N LYS A 18 7.69 -37.57 -5.51
CA LYS A 18 7.55 -36.40 -6.38
C LYS A 18 8.58 -36.45 -7.50
N PRO A 19 8.16 -36.55 -8.78
CA PRO A 19 9.09 -36.47 -9.90
C PRO A 19 9.76 -35.09 -10.01
N GLU A 20 11.04 -35.04 -10.39
CA GLU A 20 11.81 -33.78 -10.49
C GLU A 20 11.24 -32.79 -11.52
N HIS A 21 10.57 -33.24 -12.56
CA HIS A 21 9.95 -32.39 -13.58
C HIS A 21 8.58 -31.83 -13.15
N MET A 22 8.06 -32.26 -12.00
CA MET A 22 6.77 -31.80 -11.45
C MET A 22 6.96 -30.90 -10.23
N THR A 23 5.94 -30.08 -9.96
CA THR A 23 5.88 -29.18 -8.79
C THR A 23 4.46 -29.07 -8.26
N HIS A 24 4.33 -28.62 -7.01
CA HIS A 24 3.03 -28.41 -6.38
C HIS A 24 2.26 -27.28 -7.05
N LEU A 25 1.03 -27.54 -7.43
CA LEU A 25 0.07 -26.52 -7.83
C LEU A 25 -0.65 -25.99 -6.58
N TYR A 26 -1.26 -26.88 -5.80
CA TYR A 26 -1.84 -26.64 -4.48
C TYR A 26 -1.88 -27.96 -3.69
N GLY A 27 -1.77 -27.87 -2.37
CA GLY A 27 -1.78 -29.05 -1.50
C GLY A 27 -0.80 -30.11 -1.96
N ASN A 28 -1.28 -31.35 -2.19
CA ASN A 28 -0.51 -32.47 -2.73
C ASN A 28 -0.70 -32.68 -4.25
N HIS A 29 -1.37 -31.78 -4.94
CA HIS A 29 -1.58 -31.82 -6.38
C HIS A 29 -0.34 -31.31 -7.12
N LEU A 30 0.16 -32.11 -8.05
CA LEU A 30 1.34 -31.82 -8.84
C LEU A 30 0.98 -31.52 -10.29
N VAL A 31 1.75 -30.62 -10.88
CA VAL A 31 1.73 -30.30 -12.31
C VAL A 31 3.15 -30.28 -12.87
N PRO A 32 3.35 -30.43 -14.19
CA PRO A 32 4.65 -30.16 -14.80
C PRO A 32 5.16 -28.76 -14.49
N LYS A 33 6.47 -28.61 -14.31
CA LYS A 33 7.11 -27.27 -14.08
C LYS A 33 6.86 -26.29 -15.22
N THR A 34 6.44 -26.77 -16.39
CA THR A 34 6.05 -25.97 -17.57
C THR A 34 4.58 -25.52 -17.54
N ASN A 35 3.80 -25.91 -16.53
CA ASN A 35 2.42 -25.45 -16.37
C ASN A 35 2.38 -23.93 -16.31
N LEU A 36 1.45 -23.29 -17.04
CA LEU A 36 1.38 -21.83 -17.17
C LEU A 36 1.17 -21.11 -15.84
N ARG A 37 0.46 -21.70 -14.88
CA ARG A 37 0.33 -21.12 -13.53
C ARG A 37 1.67 -21.13 -12.77
N ILE A 38 2.48 -22.16 -12.98
CA ILE A 38 3.84 -22.23 -12.40
C ILE A 38 4.76 -21.22 -13.06
N VAL A 39 4.68 -21.06 -14.38
CA VAL A 39 5.40 -20.01 -15.12
C VAL A 39 5.00 -18.62 -14.60
N PHE A 40 3.71 -18.37 -14.42
CA PHE A 40 3.22 -17.11 -13.85
C PHE A 40 3.76 -16.86 -12.44
N ARG A 41 3.75 -17.85 -11.53
CA ARG A 41 4.35 -17.72 -10.20
C ARG A 41 5.84 -17.39 -10.26
N GLY A 42 6.58 -18.03 -11.16
CA GLY A 42 7.99 -17.70 -11.38
C GLY A 42 8.21 -16.28 -11.90
N ARG A 43 7.29 -15.73 -12.68
CA ARG A 43 7.32 -14.31 -13.09
C ARG A 43 7.02 -13.37 -11.92
N LEU A 44 6.10 -13.72 -11.01
CA LEU A 44 5.86 -12.95 -9.78
C LEU A 44 7.10 -12.92 -8.88
N ASP A 45 7.77 -14.06 -8.68
CA ASP A 45 9.02 -14.12 -7.91
C ASP A 45 10.12 -13.22 -8.53
N SER A 46 10.26 -13.26 -9.86
CA SER A 46 11.19 -12.40 -10.58
C SER A 46 10.83 -10.92 -10.43
N LEU A 47 9.54 -10.58 -10.45
CA LEU A 47 9.04 -9.23 -10.26
C LEU A 47 9.33 -8.71 -8.84
N GLU A 48 9.13 -9.55 -7.81
CA GLU A 48 9.52 -9.19 -6.43
C GLU A 48 11.01 -8.87 -6.33
N ALA A 49 11.87 -9.71 -6.92
CA ALA A 49 13.31 -9.48 -6.92
C ALA A 49 13.69 -8.16 -7.61
N GLN A 50 13.03 -7.81 -8.71
CA GLN A 50 13.28 -6.55 -9.41
C GLN A 50 12.75 -5.34 -8.62
N LEU A 51 11.60 -5.44 -7.96
CA LEU A 51 11.10 -4.40 -7.04
C LEU A 51 12.12 -4.10 -5.94
N MET A 52 12.67 -5.14 -5.30
CA MET A 52 13.70 -4.98 -4.27
C MET A 52 14.99 -4.35 -4.82
N GLN A 53 15.40 -4.66 -6.05
CA GLN A 53 16.55 -4.02 -6.69
C GLN A 53 16.34 -2.52 -6.90
N VAL A 54 15.17 -2.12 -7.42
CA VAL A 54 14.85 -0.70 -7.62
C VAL A 54 14.71 0.02 -6.28
N GLN A 55 14.13 -0.64 -5.27
CA GLN A 55 14.01 -0.11 -3.91
C GLN A 55 15.40 0.14 -3.28
N LEU A 56 16.35 -0.79 -3.45
CA LEU A 56 17.72 -0.62 -2.98
C LEU A 56 18.41 0.55 -3.70
N LEU A 57 18.19 0.71 -5.02
CA LEU A 57 18.69 1.84 -5.78
C LEU A 57 18.11 3.16 -5.25
N ALA A 58 16.79 3.24 -5.07
CA ALA A 58 16.10 4.42 -4.52
C ALA A 58 16.66 4.80 -3.15
N ARG A 59 16.88 3.82 -2.26
CA ARG A 59 17.49 4.04 -0.94
C ARG A 59 18.92 4.61 -1.04
N ARG A 60 19.75 4.10 -1.96
CA ARG A 60 21.10 4.63 -2.20
C ARG A 60 21.09 6.07 -2.69
N LYS A 61 20.06 6.45 -3.45
CA LYS A 61 19.85 7.80 -3.97
C LYS A 61 19.12 8.72 -2.97
N LYS A 62 18.75 8.20 -1.79
CA LYS A 62 18.02 8.92 -0.72
C LYS A 62 16.62 9.38 -1.14
N GLU A 63 15.98 8.64 -2.04
CA GLU A 63 14.61 8.89 -2.52
C GLU A 63 13.60 8.17 -1.61
N GLU A 64 13.39 8.68 -0.40
CA GLU A 64 12.61 8.02 0.65
C GLU A 64 11.14 7.81 0.25
N THR A 65 10.54 8.76 -0.49
CA THR A 65 9.17 8.61 -1.01
C THR A 65 9.10 7.44 -1.98
N LEU A 66 10.04 7.32 -2.90
CA LEU A 66 10.10 6.22 -3.87
C LEU A 66 10.32 4.87 -3.16
N VAL A 67 11.15 4.82 -2.11
CA VAL A 67 11.35 3.60 -1.30
C VAL A 67 10.04 3.14 -0.69
N ARG A 68 9.25 4.05 -0.11
CA ARG A 68 7.93 3.76 0.47
C ARG A 68 6.94 3.27 -0.58
N ASP A 69 6.84 3.96 -1.72
CA ASP A 69 5.91 3.62 -2.79
C ASP A 69 6.25 2.23 -3.39
N LEU A 70 7.52 1.90 -3.54
CA LEU A 70 7.98 0.57 -3.96
C LEU A 70 7.70 -0.51 -2.90
N SER A 71 7.73 -0.18 -1.59
CA SER A 71 7.34 -1.11 -0.52
C SER A 71 5.86 -1.46 -0.59
N GLU A 72 5.03 -0.49 -0.90
CA GLU A 72 3.59 -0.70 -1.12
C GLU A 72 3.35 -1.63 -2.31
N MET A 73 4.03 -1.41 -3.44
CA MET A 73 3.95 -2.26 -4.62
C MET A 73 4.44 -3.70 -4.34
N LEU A 74 5.52 -3.85 -3.59
CA LEU A 74 6.04 -5.16 -3.19
C LEU A 74 5.03 -5.93 -2.33
N SER A 75 4.39 -5.24 -1.38
CA SER A 75 3.32 -5.82 -0.55
C SER A 75 2.13 -6.24 -1.40
N PHE A 76 1.79 -5.44 -2.41
CA PHE A 76 0.71 -5.75 -3.36
C PHE A 76 1.04 -7.00 -4.21
N VAL A 77 2.25 -7.11 -4.75
CA VAL A 77 2.68 -8.31 -5.52
C VAL A 77 2.60 -9.57 -4.66
N ARG A 78 3.05 -9.51 -3.40
CA ARG A 78 2.94 -10.63 -2.44
C ARG A 78 1.49 -11.02 -2.15
N MET A 79 0.59 -10.04 -2.10
CA MET A 79 -0.84 -10.30 -1.98
C MET A 79 -1.38 -11.01 -3.23
N LEU A 80 -0.93 -10.66 -4.45
CA LEU A 80 -1.29 -11.37 -5.68
C LEU A 80 -0.86 -12.84 -5.65
N VAL A 81 0.36 -13.14 -5.19
CA VAL A 81 0.84 -14.53 -4.98
C VAL A 81 -0.10 -15.28 -4.05
N SER A 82 -0.43 -14.67 -2.91
CA SER A 82 -1.34 -15.28 -1.94
C SER A 82 -2.75 -15.49 -2.49
N SER A 83 -3.26 -14.53 -3.27
CA SER A 83 -4.58 -14.59 -3.93
C SER A 83 -4.64 -15.74 -4.95
N GLU A 84 -3.59 -15.90 -5.75
CA GLU A 84 -3.50 -16.96 -6.75
C GLU A 84 -3.42 -18.34 -6.11
N VAL A 85 -2.48 -18.54 -5.16
CA VAL A 85 -2.27 -19.84 -4.49
C VAL A 85 -3.50 -20.30 -3.72
N ARG A 86 -4.21 -19.37 -3.08
CA ARG A 86 -5.41 -19.66 -2.26
C ARG A 86 -6.71 -19.61 -3.05
N ASN A 87 -6.65 -19.31 -4.33
CA ASN A 87 -7.80 -19.09 -5.20
C ASN A 87 -8.82 -18.09 -4.61
N LYS A 88 -8.30 -16.98 -4.05
CA LYS A 88 -9.12 -15.89 -3.49
C LYS A 88 -9.15 -14.70 -4.45
N PRO A 89 -10.25 -13.95 -4.52
CA PRO A 89 -10.30 -12.72 -5.30
C PRO A 89 -9.21 -11.73 -4.87
N VAL A 90 -8.70 -10.95 -5.82
CA VAL A 90 -7.81 -9.82 -5.54
C VAL A 90 -8.61 -8.76 -4.79
N CYS A 91 -8.07 -8.28 -3.66
CA CYS A 91 -8.67 -7.18 -2.93
C CYS A 91 -8.66 -5.89 -3.77
N GLN A 92 -9.57 -4.96 -3.45
CA GLN A 92 -9.59 -3.64 -4.09
C GLN A 92 -8.20 -3.02 -4.07
N MET A 93 -7.75 -2.59 -5.26
CA MET A 93 -6.41 -2.04 -5.43
C MET A 93 -6.39 -0.56 -5.07
N THR A 94 -5.50 -0.22 -4.16
CA THR A 94 -5.11 1.17 -3.87
C THR A 94 -3.59 1.22 -3.86
N LEU A 95 -2.97 1.99 -4.74
CA LEU A 95 -1.54 2.25 -4.81
C LEU A 95 -1.28 3.73 -5.05
N LEU A 96 -0.22 4.26 -4.51
CA LEU A 96 0.16 5.68 -4.67
C LEU A 96 -0.95 6.64 -4.21
N ASN A 97 -1.71 6.24 -3.19
CA ASN A 97 -2.89 6.95 -2.66
C ASN A 97 -4.03 7.13 -3.67
N THR A 98 -4.18 6.24 -4.65
CA THR A 98 -5.26 6.29 -5.62
C THR A 98 -5.78 4.89 -5.98
N ASP A 99 -6.99 4.84 -6.51
CA ASP A 99 -7.65 3.61 -6.94
C ASP A 99 -7.24 3.16 -8.36
N SER A 100 -7.79 2.05 -8.82
CA SER A 100 -7.58 1.48 -10.16
C SER A 100 -7.88 2.48 -11.28
N ASP A 101 -8.97 3.24 -11.15
CA ASP A 101 -9.39 4.23 -12.16
C ASP A 101 -8.44 5.42 -12.18
N GLY A 102 -7.99 5.88 -11.02
CA GLY A 102 -7.01 6.95 -10.89
C GLY A 102 -5.66 6.59 -11.47
N LEU A 103 -5.17 5.37 -11.23
CA LEU A 103 -3.94 4.88 -11.84
C LEU A 103 -4.04 4.86 -13.37
N ARG A 104 -5.16 4.39 -13.90
CA ARG A 104 -5.43 4.40 -15.33
C ARG A 104 -5.46 5.82 -15.88
N TYR A 105 -6.24 6.71 -15.24
CA TYR A 105 -6.36 8.09 -15.66
C TYR A 105 -4.99 8.79 -15.72
N MET A 106 -4.24 8.76 -14.64
CA MET A 106 -2.92 9.43 -14.56
C MET A 106 -1.92 8.91 -15.59
N SER A 107 -1.91 7.60 -15.85
CA SER A 107 -0.99 7.00 -16.83
C SER A 107 -1.35 7.35 -18.28
N HIS A 108 -2.60 7.71 -18.58
CA HIS A 108 -3.07 8.09 -19.91
C HIS A 108 -3.08 9.61 -20.14
N HIS A 109 -3.18 10.44 -19.09
CA HIS A 109 -3.26 11.89 -19.18
C HIS A 109 -1.94 12.58 -18.78
N VAL A 110 -0.82 12.07 -19.34
CA VAL A 110 0.55 12.47 -18.96
C VAL A 110 0.76 13.97 -19.13
N ARG A 111 0.31 14.57 -20.23
CA ARG A 111 0.50 16.00 -20.51
C ARG A 111 -0.23 16.87 -19.50
N GLU A 112 -1.45 16.48 -19.13
CA GLU A 112 -2.28 17.21 -18.18
C GLU A 112 -1.70 17.16 -16.77
N ILE A 113 -1.27 15.98 -16.33
CA ILE A 113 -0.85 15.72 -14.95
C ILE A 113 0.62 16.08 -14.71
N PHE A 114 1.50 15.69 -15.64
CA PHE A 114 2.94 15.85 -15.48
C PHE A 114 3.53 17.01 -16.31
N GLY A 115 2.73 17.61 -17.20
CA GLY A 115 3.15 18.76 -18.03
C GLY A 115 4.09 18.40 -19.18
N ILE A 116 4.27 17.12 -19.49
CA ILE A 116 5.14 16.62 -20.56
C ILE A 116 4.39 15.74 -21.55
N ALA A 117 4.88 15.57 -22.75
CA ALA A 117 4.38 14.55 -23.67
C ALA A 117 4.79 13.15 -23.16
N HIS A 118 4.14 12.09 -23.69
CA HIS A 118 4.57 10.71 -23.40
C HIS A 118 6.05 10.54 -23.74
N PRO A 119 6.93 10.32 -22.74
CA PRO A 119 8.37 10.24 -23.01
C PRO A 119 8.74 8.89 -23.62
N THR A 120 9.68 8.91 -24.57
CA THR A 120 10.39 7.71 -25.00
C THR A 120 11.52 7.46 -24.01
N PRO A 121 11.58 6.29 -23.32
CA PRO A 121 12.63 6.04 -22.36
C PRO A 121 14.04 6.05 -22.97
N GLU A 122 14.95 6.82 -22.36
CA GLU A 122 16.35 6.93 -22.77
C GLU A 122 17.26 6.83 -21.53
N TYR A 123 18.51 6.36 -21.71
CA TYR A 123 19.47 6.22 -20.61
C TYR A 123 19.85 7.57 -19.98
N THR A 124 19.75 8.66 -20.75
CA THR A 124 20.01 10.03 -20.32
C THR A 124 19.02 10.55 -19.26
N MET A 125 17.89 9.89 -19.09
CA MET A 125 16.88 10.19 -18.04
C MET A 125 17.34 9.80 -16.64
N GLY A 126 18.49 9.15 -16.51
CA GLY A 126 19.10 8.79 -15.25
C GLY A 126 18.72 7.38 -14.76
N GLU A 127 19.50 6.94 -13.80
CA GLU A 127 19.52 5.55 -13.31
C GLU A 127 18.17 5.09 -12.76
N ILE A 128 17.46 5.94 -12.00
CA ILE A 128 16.14 5.65 -11.44
C ILE A 128 15.10 5.47 -12.54
N CYS A 129 15.05 6.39 -13.52
CA CYS A 129 14.11 6.31 -14.63
C CYS A 129 14.33 5.03 -15.46
N VAL A 130 15.56 4.67 -15.74
CA VAL A 130 15.91 3.44 -16.47
C VAL A 130 15.48 2.20 -15.68
N ALA A 131 15.75 2.18 -14.36
CA ALA A 131 15.36 1.07 -13.49
C ALA A 131 13.82 0.93 -13.39
N LEU A 132 13.09 2.04 -13.26
CA LEU A 132 11.63 2.04 -13.23
C LEU A 132 11.02 1.62 -14.57
N ASN A 133 11.60 2.02 -15.70
CA ASN A 133 11.14 1.54 -17.00
C ASN A 133 11.36 0.02 -17.17
N ARG A 134 12.50 -0.52 -16.72
CA ARG A 134 12.71 -1.97 -16.68
C ARG A 134 11.70 -2.68 -15.79
N LEU A 135 11.42 -2.13 -14.61
CA LEU A 135 10.41 -2.67 -13.70
C LEU A 135 9.02 -2.68 -14.37
N ARG A 136 8.65 -1.60 -15.07
CA ARG A 136 7.39 -1.53 -15.82
C ARG A 136 7.26 -2.63 -16.87
N THR A 137 8.33 -2.88 -17.63
CA THR A 137 8.32 -3.96 -18.63
C THR A 137 8.20 -5.34 -17.97
N ALA A 138 8.84 -5.57 -16.82
CA ALA A 138 8.72 -6.81 -16.06
C ALA A 138 7.29 -7.04 -15.53
N VAL A 139 6.59 -5.99 -15.07
CA VAL A 139 5.17 -6.08 -14.72
C VAL A 139 4.34 -6.51 -15.92
N ARG A 140 4.57 -5.94 -17.10
CA ARG A 140 3.86 -6.31 -18.34
C ARG A 140 4.15 -7.75 -18.78
N GLU A 141 5.38 -8.23 -18.65
CA GLU A 141 5.70 -9.63 -18.90
C GLU A 141 4.97 -10.55 -17.92
N THR A 142 4.82 -10.14 -16.68
CA THR A 142 4.07 -10.89 -15.66
C THR A 142 2.57 -10.89 -15.96
N GLU A 143 2.02 -9.76 -16.43
CA GLU A 143 0.63 -9.65 -16.91
C GLU A 143 0.35 -10.62 -18.08
N LEU A 144 1.27 -10.67 -19.07
CA LEU A 144 1.14 -11.59 -20.19
C LEU A 144 1.19 -13.07 -19.73
N ALA A 145 2.04 -13.39 -18.74
CA ALA A 145 2.09 -14.73 -18.17
C ALA A 145 0.79 -15.08 -17.41
N ALA A 146 0.19 -14.11 -16.71
CA ALA A 146 -1.12 -14.29 -16.07
C ALA A 146 -2.22 -14.51 -17.12
N ALA A 147 -2.26 -13.70 -18.19
CA ALA A 147 -3.20 -13.89 -19.28
C ALA A 147 -3.06 -15.27 -19.94
N ALA A 148 -1.83 -15.72 -20.18
CA ALA A 148 -1.60 -17.07 -20.70
C ALA A 148 -2.05 -18.19 -19.75
N ALA A 149 -1.98 -17.96 -18.44
CA ALA A 149 -2.36 -18.96 -17.44
C ALA A 149 -3.88 -19.02 -17.19
N PHE A 150 -4.60 -17.91 -17.35
CA PHE A 150 -5.99 -17.77 -16.87
C PHE A 150 -6.99 -17.35 -17.92
N CYS A 151 -6.57 -16.90 -19.12
CA CYS A 151 -7.48 -16.44 -20.15
C CYS A 151 -7.45 -17.35 -21.39
N SER A 152 -8.61 -17.51 -22.02
CA SER A 152 -8.81 -18.24 -23.26
C SER A 152 -9.70 -17.44 -24.22
N ALA A 153 -10.05 -18.02 -25.38
CA ALA A 153 -11.01 -17.40 -26.28
C ALA A 153 -12.41 -17.24 -25.66
N ASP A 154 -12.75 -18.08 -24.68
CA ASP A 154 -14.06 -18.11 -24.03
C ASP A 154 -14.17 -17.18 -22.82
N GLY A 155 -13.05 -16.58 -22.38
CA GLY A 155 -13.01 -15.67 -21.24
C GLY A 155 -11.76 -15.77 -20.40
N CYS A 156 -11.77 -15.13 -19.22
CA CYS A 156 -10.64 -15.10 -18.30
C CYS A 156 -11.09 -15.48 -16.88
N GLU A 157 -10.60 -16.62 -16.39
CA GLU A 157 -10.92 -17.14 -15.05
C GLU A 157 -10.48 -16.20 -13.93
N ARG A 158 -9.30 -15.58 -14.09
CA ARG A 158 -8.72 -14.65 -13.12
C ARG A 158 -8.47 -13.26 -13.74
N ALA A 159 -9.53 -12.69 -14.33
CA ALA A 159 -9.49 -11.33 -14.88
C ALA A 159 -9.06 -10.29 -13.83
N ASP A 160 -9.37 -10.54 -12.55
CA ASP A 160 -8.96 -9.74 -11.40
C ASP A 160 -7.43 -9.63 -11.26
N ILE A 161 -6.69 -10.73 -11.45
CA ILE A 161 -5.22 -10.74 -11.42
C ILE A 161 -4.64 -10.00 -12.63
N VAL A 162 -5.19 -10.22 -13.82
CA VAL A 162 -4.73 -9.56 -15.05
C VAL A 162 -4.95 -8.04 -14.95
N GLU A 163 -6.12 -7.61 -14.49
CA GLU A 163 -6.41 -6.19 -14.26
C GLU A 163 -5.46 -5.60 -13.21
N ALA A 164 -5.24 -6.26 -12.08
CA ALA A 164 -4.34 -5.81 -11.04
C ALA A 164 -2.91 -5.57 -11.55
N LEU A 165 -2.38 -6.49 -12.38
CA LEU A 165 -1.06 -6.33 -13.00
C LEU A 165 -1.03 -5.20 -14.02
N ASN A 166 -2.09 -5.03 -14.80
CA ASN A 166 -2.22 -3.90 -15.73
C ASN A 166 -2.17 -2.56 -14.97
N ARG A 167 -2.89 -2.45 -13.85
CA ARG A 167 -2.85 -1.26 -12.98
C ARG A 167 -1.50 -1.07 -12.28
N LEU A 168 -0.85 -2.15 -11.86
CA LEU A 168 0.50 -2.08 -11.31
C LEU A 168 1.49 -1.53 -12.35
N SER A 169 1.37 -1.91 -13.64
CA SER A 169 2.15 -1.33 -14.73
C SER A 169 1.92 0.19 -14.85
N SER A 170 0.67 0.63 -14.72
CA SER A 170 0.34 2.07 -14.68
C SER A 170 0.97 2.78 -13.48
N ALA A 171 0.93 2.15 -12.30
CA ALA A 171 1.54 2.70 -11.09
C ALA A 171 3.06 2.86 -11.23
N VAL A 172 3.77 1.87 -11.77
CA VAL A 172 5.21 1.97 -12.04
C VAL A 172 5.52 3.06 -13.07
N TYR A 173 4.66 3.21 -14.08
CA TYR A 173 4.80 4.29 -15.08
C TYR A 173 4.63 5.68 -14.45
N ILE A 174 3.70 5.82 -13.51
CA ILE A 174 3.52 7.05 -12.73
C ILE A 174 4.78 7.37 -11.91
N LEU A 175 5.40 6.37 -11.28
CA LEU A 175 6.68 6.58 -10.57
C LEU A 175 7.80 7.02 -11.52
N PHE A 176 7.87 6.44 -12.71
CA PHE A 176 8.80 6.87 -13.76
C PHE A 176 8.58 8.34 -14.15
N LEU A 177 7.33 8.75 -14.36
CA LEU A 177 7.00 10.14 -14.70
C LEU A 177 7.31 11.11 -13.56
N ARG A 178 7.03 10.72 -12.30
CA ARG A 178 7.42 11.50 -11.11
C ARG A 178 8.93 11.70 -11.04
N ALA A 179 9.70 10.63 -11.19
CA ALA A 179 11.16 10.68 -11.19
C ALA A 179 11.72 11.56 -12.32
N LEU A 180 11.12 11.49 -13.52
CA LEU A 180 11.54 12.27 -14.67
C LEU A 180 11.26 13.78 -14.52
N THR A 181 10.14 14.13 -13.88
CA THR A 181 9.68 15.53 -13.76
C THR A 181 10.03 16.17 -12.43
N ASN A 182 10.62 15.43 -11.47
CA ASN A 182 10.82 15.82 -10.07
C ASN A 182 9.50 16.34 -9.42
N ARG A 183 8.36 15.80 -9.84
CA ARG A 183 7.04 16.19 -9.35
C ARG A 183 6.41 15.05 -8.56
N ASP A 184 6.31 15.20 -7.25
CA ASP A 184 5.57 14.29 -6.36
C ASP A 184 4.04 14.42 -6.51
N SER A 185 3.57 15.44 -7.22
CA SER A 185 2.19 15.95 -7.16
C SER A 185 1.19 15.37 -8.18
N GLY A 186 1.49 14.23 -8.83
CA GLY A 186 0.54 13.63 -9.80
C GLY A 186 -0.82 13.27 -9.19
N CYS A 187 -0.87 12.85 -7.91
CA CYS A 187 -2.13 12.54 -7.22
C CYS A 187 -2.97 13.79 -6.95
N ASP A 188 -2.34 14.91 -6.59
CA ASP A 188 -3.06 16.17 -6.28
C ASP A 188 -3.74 16.74 -7.50
N VAL A 189 -3.11 16.63 -8.69
CA VAL A 189 -3.70 17.08 -9.95
C VAL A 189 -4.89 16.19 -10.34
N TYR A 190 -4.76 14.86 -10.21
CA TYR A 190 -5.86 13.93 -10.48
C TYR A 190 -7.08 14.20 -9.61
N VAL A 191 -6.89 14.40 -8.30
CA VAL A 191 -7.97 14.75 -7.36
C VAL A 191 -8.62 16.07 -7.74
N LYS A 192 -7.83 17.10 -8.12
CA LYS A 192 -8.35 18.40 -8.58
C LYS A 192 -9.17 18.28 -9.87
N THR A 193 -8.71 17.47 -10.83
CA THR A 193 -9.39 17.28 -12.12
C THR A 193 -10.70 16.50 -11.95
N LYS A 194 -10.70 15.41 -11.19
CA LYS A 194 -11.95 14.69 -10.86
C LYS A 194 -12.96 15.58 -10.11
N ASN A 195 -12.46 16.44 -9.22
CA ASN A 195 -13.33 17.38 -8.50
C ASN A 195 -13.93 18.44 -9.44
N ALA A 196 -13.21 18.88 -10.48
CA ALA A 196 -13.73 19.80 -11.51
C ALA A 196 -14.77 19.13 -12.43
N GLU A 197 -14.57 17.88 -12.83
CA GLU A 197 -15.53 17.10 -13.63
C GLU A 197 -16.79 16.75 -12.84
N ASN A 198 -16.65 16.42 -11.54
CA ASN A 198 -17.78 16.13 -10.66
C ASN A 198 -18.52 17.37 -10.15
N ALA A 199 -17.95 18.57 -10.25
CA ALA A 199 -18.65 19.82 -9.93
C ALA A 199 -19.86 20.08 -10.85
N ASN A 200 -19.89 19.45 -12.03
CA ASN A 200 -21.04 19.46 -12.95
C ASN A 200 -22.01 18.27 -12.77
N ALA A 201 -21.69 17.31 -11.91
CA ALA A 201 -22.52 16.13 -11.64
C ALA A 201 -22.47 15.74 -10.16
N LYS A 202 -23.44 16.24 -9.37
CA LYS A 202 -23.69 15.90 -7.94
C LYS A 202 -22.63 16.40 -6.94
N LYS A 203 -23.11 16.93 -5.80
CA LYS A 203 -22.29 17.37 -4.64
C LYS A 203 -21.18 16.35 -4.31
N ALA A 204 -19.95 16.68 -4.65
CA ALA A 204 -18.79 15.92 -4.24
C ALA A 204 -18.56 16.13 -2.74
N VAL A 205 -18.44 15.05 -1.98
CA VAL A 205 -18.00 15.08 -0.60
C VAL A 205 -16.49 14.84 -0.62
N PHE A 206 -15.73 15.78 -0.07
CA PHE A 206 -14.29 15.62 0.11
C PHE A 206 -14.07 14.59 1.22
N VAL A 207 -13.39 13.48 0.92
CA VAL A 207 -13.04 12.45 1.90
C VAL A 207 -11.53 12.49 2.12
N GLU A 208 -11.12 12.85 3.31
CA GLU A 208 -9.73 12.80 3.74
C GLU A 208 -9.50 11.53 4.58
N ALA A 209 -8.55 10.69 4.18
CA ALA A 209 -8.08 9.60 5.04
C ALA A 209 -6.94 10.14 5.89
N SER A 210 -7.19 10.34 7.18
CA SER A 210 -6.14 10.72 8.11
C SER A 210 -5.15 9.57 8.31
N GLY A 211 -3.85 9.89 8.17
CA GLY A 211 -2.79 9.00 8.63
C GLY A 211 -2.84 8.85 10.16
N ARG A 212 -2.06 7.89 10.71
CA ARG A 212 -1.94 7.70 12.16
C ARG A 212 -1.59 9.02 12.87
N HIS A 213 -2.37 9.38 13.89
CA HIS A 213 -2.14 10.58 14.66
C HIS A 213 -2.72 10.49 16.07
N VAL A 214 -2.35 11.44 16.91
CA VAL A 214 -2.86 11.58 18.27
C VAL A 214 -3.39 13.00 18.51
N HIS A 215 -4.46 13.09 19.27
CA HIS A 215 -4.92 14.30 19.92
C HIS A 215 -4.61 14.21 21.41
N LEU A 216 -4.07 15.27 21.97
CA LEU A 216 -3.59 15.29 23.35
C LEU A 216 -4.36 16.30 24.20
N THR A 217 -4.45 15.98 25.50
CA THR A 217 -4.89 16.93 26.52
C THR A 217 -3.72 17.76 27.01
N LYS A 218 -3.96 18.89 27.70
CA LYS A 218 -2.90 19.65 28.36
C LYS A 218 -2.09 18.81 29.32
N LYS A 219 -2.75 17.92 30.09
CA LYS A 219 -2.09 17.01 31.03
C LYS A 219 -1.16 16.04 30.31
N ALA A 220 -1.59 15.47 29.19
CA ALA A 220 -0.77 14.58 28.38
C ALA A 220 0.41 15.33 27.75
N LEU A 221 0.19 16.54 27.23
CA LEU A 221 1.26 17.39 26.69
C LEU A 221 2.34 17.72 27.73
N LEU A 222 1.92 18.09 28.93
CA LEU A 222 2.86 18.37 30.02
C LEU A 222 3.70 17.13 30.36
N ALA A 223 3.09 15.95 30.42
CA ALA A 223 3.78 14.71 30.70
C ALA A 223 4.76 14.28 29.60
N LEU A 224 4.41 14.53 28.32
CA LEU A 224 5.18 14.09 27.16
C LEU A 224 6.25 15.08 26.71
N PHE A 225 6.00 16.40 26.90
CA PHE A 225 6.81 17.48 26.32
C PHE A 225 7.19 18.57 27.32
N GLY A 226 6.82 18.47 28.60
CA GLY A 226 7.10 19.47 29.62
C GLY A 226 6.42 20.85 29.43
N ARG A 227 5.41 20.92 28.55
CA ARG A 227 4.68 22.17 28.22
C ARG A 227 3.21 21.90 27.89
N GLU A 228 2.37 22.90 27.92
CA GLU A 228 0.93 22.78 27.70
C GLU A 228 0.47 23.21 26.31
N GLU A 229 1.37 23.65 25.45
CA GLU A 229 1.07 24.17 24.11
C GLU A 229 1.76 23.36 23.02
N LEU A 230 1.07 23.19 21.89
CA LEU A 230 1.58 22.58 20.67
C LEU A 230 2.20 23.63 19.75
N THR A 231 3.29 23.28 19.10
CA THR A 231 3.90 24.10 18.06
C THR A 231 3.25 23.83 16.71
N LYS A 232 2.47 24.78 16.21
CA LYS A 232 1.82 24.65 14.90
C LYS A 232 2.85 24.50 13.78
N LYS A 233 2.65 23.53 12.91
CA LYS A 233 3.45 23.29 11.70
C LYS A 233 2.72 23.75 10.43
N SER A 234 1.47 23.31 10.23
CA SER A 234 0.64 23.64 9.06
C SER A 234 -0.84 23.47 9.39
N ASP A 235 -1.70 24.24 8.73
CA ASP A 235 -3.14 24.04 8.82
C ASP A 235 -3.56 22.74 8.15
N LEU A 236 -4.65 22.14 8.64
CA LEU A 236 -5.35 21.02 8.01
C LEU A 236 -6.57 21.53 7.24
N SER A 237 -7.14 20.70 6.39
CA SER A 237 -8.36 21.02 5.63
C SER A 237 -9.58 21.26 6.52
N GLN A 238 -9.61 20.66 7.71
CA GLN A 238 -10.66 20.92 8.71
C GLN A 238 -10.42 22.26 9.41
N PRO A 239 -11.41 23.19 9.40
CA PRO A 239 -11.27 24.48 10.04
C PRO A 239 -10.88 24.39 11.52
N GLY A 240 -9.84 25.12 11.92
CA GLY A 240 -9.35 25.15 13.30
C GLY A 240 -8.44 24.00 13.72
N GLN A 241 -8.24 23.00 12.87
CA GLN A 241 -7.27 21.93 13.12
C GLN A 241 -5.94 22.19 12.42
N TYR A 242 -4.86 21.69 13.01
CA TYR A 242 -3.50 21.83 12.47
C TYR A 242 -2.60 20.67 12.83
N ALA A 243 -1.63 20.39 11.97
CA ALA A 243 -0.54 19.48 12.29
C ALA A 243 0.47 20.20 13.18
N ALA A 244 0.86 19.57 14.29
CA ALA A 244 1.91 20.06 15.17
C ALA A 244 3.30 19.60 14.72
N LYS A 245 4.35 20.25 15.22
CA LYS A 245 5.75 19.82 15.02
C LYS A 245 6.09 18.59 15.87
N GLU A 246 5.41 18.43 16.99
CA GLU A 246 5.59 17.36 17.96
C GLU A 246 5.31 15.99 17.32
N ARG A 247 6.06 14.99 17.79
CA ARG A 247 5.91 13.59 17.42
C ARG A 247 6.01 12.74 18.66
N VAL A 248 5.27 11.65 18.66
CA VAL A 248 5.26 10.67 19.75
C VAL A 248 5.48 9.26 19.21
N THR A 249 5.85 8.35 20.08
CA THR A 249 5.85 6.92 19.83
C THR A 249 4.68 6.27 20.56
N LEU A 250 3.92 5.42 19.89
CA LEU A 250 2.90 4.57 20.50
C LEU A 250 3.53 3.22 20.81
N MET A 251 3.32 2.72 22.02
CA MET A 251 3.95 1.49 22.49
C MET A 251 2.94 0.59 23.22
N THR A 252 3.07 -0.70 22.98
CA THR A 252 2.38 -1.76 23.72
C THR A 252 3.39 -2.84 24.12
N SER A 253 2.95 -3.89 24.80
CA SER A 253 3.80 -5.06 25.08
C SER A 253 4.18 -5.88 23.84
N LYS A 254 3.56 -5.63 22.69
CA LYS A 254 3.71 -6.42 21.45
C LYS A 254 4.36 -5.67 20.30
N GLY A 255 4.39 -4.34 20.34
CA GLY A 255 4.97 -3.55 19.27
C GLY A 255 4.94 -2.05 19.52
N GLU A 256 5.56 -1.30 18.60
CA GLU A 256 5.64 0.15 18.67
C GLU A 256 5.45 0.80 17.30
N LEU A 257 4.99 2.04 17.31
CA LEU A 257 4.85 2.91 16.14
C LEU A 257 5.54 4.24 16.42
N GLU A 258 6.65 4.46 15.77
CA GLU A 258 7.45 5.68 15.93
C GLU A 258 6.92 6.86 15.09
N ARG A 259 7.28 8.08 15.51
CA ARG A 259 7.06 9.35 14.80
C ARG A 259 5.60 9.62 14.45
N VAL A 260 4.68 9.18 15.29
CA VAL A 260 3.24 9.45 15.12
C VAL A 260 2.98 10.94 15.24
N ALA A 261 2.17 11.48 14.33
CA ALA A 261 1.84 12.89 14.28
C ALA A 261 0.97 13.31 15.47
N VAL A 262 1.21 14.50 16.00
CA VAL A 262 0.31 15.15 16.95
C VAL A 262 -0.50 16.19 16.19
N LEU A 263 -1.83 16.16 16.36
CA LEU A 263 -2.75 17.14 15.77
C LEU A 263 -3.31 18.05 16.87
N GLY A 264 -3.38 19.33 16.55
CA GLY A 264 -4.01 20.35 17.38
C GLY A 264 -5.36 20.81 16.81
N PRO A 265 -6.13 21.53 17.59
CA PRO A 265 -5.83 22.04 18.93
C PRO A 265 -5.83 20.95 20.02
N VAL A 266 -5.37 21.34 21.21
CA VAL A 266 -5.45 20.52 22.43
C VAL A 266 -6.92 20.19 22.71
N ARG A 267 -7.21 18.93 23.09
CA ARG A 267 -8.56 18.44 23.39
C ARG A 267 -8.75 18.11 24.87
N ASP A 268 -9.99 17.87 25.25
CA ASP A 268 -10.34 17.48 26.63
C ASP A 268 -10.04 15.99 26.90
N GLU A 269 -9.96 15.16 25.84
CA GLU A 269 -9.64 13.74 25.92
C GLU A 269 -8.48 13.39 25.00
N VAL A 270 -7.67 12.39 25.40
CA VAL A 270 -6.63 11.81 24.53
C VAL A 270 -7.30 10.86 23.57
N GLN A 271 -7.03 11.04 22.29
CA GLN A 271 -7.53 10.16 21.23
C GLN A 271 -6.39 9.79 20.29
N VAL A 272 -6.31 8.50 20.00
CA VAL A 272 -5.31 7.91 19.09
C VAL A 272 -6.05 7.28 17.93
N GLU A 273 -5.80 7.79 16.73
CA GLU A 273 -6.39 7.27 15.51
C GLU A 273 -5.31 6.53 14.71
N ILE A 274 -5.55 5.26 14.42
CA ILE A 274 -4.63 4.39 13.68
C ILE A 274 -5.37 3.57 12.64
N SER A 275 -4.63 3.00 11.70
CA SER A 275 -5.19 2.01 10.78
C SER A 275 -5.33 0.63 11.45
N LEU A 276 -6.18 -0.24 10.90
CA LEU A 276 -6.25 -1.65 11.34
C LEU A 276 -4.91 -2.38 11.14
N THR A 277 -4.09 -1.94 10.19
CA THR A 277 -2.73 -2.46 9.98
C THR A 277 -1.80 -2.03 11.12
N ASP A 278 -1.88 -0.77 11.55
CA ASP A 278 -1.12 -0.26 12.69
C ASP A 278 -1.54 -0.95 14.00
N ALA A 279 -2.84 -1.21 14.18
CA ALA A 279 -3.36 -1.97 15.33
C ALA A 279 -2.75 -3.38 15.41
N LYS A 280 -2.57 -4.06 14.27
CA LYS A 280 -1.88 -5.36 14.20
C LYS A 280 -0.40 -5.27 14.59
N ILE A 281 0.30 -4.20 14.21
CA ILE A 281 1.68 -3.95 14.60
C ILE A 281 1.77 -3.77 16.11
N LEU A 282 0.84 -3.01 16.69
CA LEU A 282 0.75 -2.84 18.14
C LEU A 282 0.20 -4.07 18.87
N GLY A 283 -0.36 -5.04 18.13
CA GLY A 283 -0.94 -6.26 18.70
C GLY A 283 -2.16 -6.01 19.57
N ILE A 284 -2.97 -5.01 19.23
CA ILE A 284 -4.21 -4.63 19.90
C ILE A 284 -5.41 -4.71 18.97
N ASP A 285 -6.57 -5.02 19.56
CA ASP A 285 -7.84 -4.95 18.85
C ASP A 285 -8.49 -3.59 19.10
N VAL A 286 -8.87 -2.90 18.04
CA VAL A 286 -9.47 -1.57 18.11
C VAL A 286 -10.82 -1.54 17.40
N PRO A 287 -11.81 -0.80 17.93
CA PRO A 287 -13.09 -0.60 17.28
C PRO A 287 -12.92 0.33 16.05
N VAL A 288 -13.79 0.15 15.06
CA VAL A 288 -13.90 1.07 13.92
C VAL A 288 -15.00 2.09 14.22
N ASN A 289 -14.63 3.27 14.69
CA ASN A 289 -15.52 4.31 15.18
C ASN A 289 -15.40 5.61 14.38
N LEU A 290 -16.35 6.53 14.55
CA LEU A 290 -16.19 7.91 14.13
C LEU A 290 -15.17 8.61 15.04
N SER A 291 -14.44 9.58 14.48
CA SER A 291 -13.54 10.43 15.29
C SER A 291 -14.34 11.08 16.42
N GLY A 292 -13.84 10.96 17.65
CA GLY A 292 -14.52 11.40 18.88
C GLY A 292 -15.35 10.33 19.59
N ASP A 293 -15.65 9.20 18.97
CA ASP A 293 -16.33 8.07 19.63
C ASP A 293 -15.28 7.05 20.12
N LEU A 294 -15.04 7.05 21.43
CA LEU A 294 -14.08 6.15 22.08
C LEU A 294 -14.74 4.89 22.69
N THR A 295 -15.97 4.57 22.31
CA THR A 295 -16.66 3.39 22.81
C THR A 295 -15.89 2.11 22.44
N GLY A 296 -15.44 1.36 23.45
CA GLY A 296 -14.65 0.14 23.25
C GLY A 296 -13.20 0.36 22.79
N ALA A 297 -12.70 1.61 22.85
CA ALA A 297 -11.34 1.97 22.48
C ALA A 297 -10.28 1.21 23.30
N ALA A 298 -9.15 0.88 22.68
CA ALA A 298 -8.07 0.15 23.31
C ALA A 298 -7.10 1.08 24.05
N ASP A 299 -6.20 0.48 24.82
CA ASP A 299 -5.17 1.17 25.59
C ASP A 299 -3.85 1.22 24.82
N VAL A 300 -3.07 2.30 25.04
CA VAL A 300 -1.71 2.43 24.53
C VAL A 300 -0.86 3.29 25.45
N ILE A 301 0.44 3.05 25.46
CA ILE A 301 1.42 3.95 26.09
C ILE A 301 1.90 4.93 25.02
N ILE A 302 1.81 6.21 25.31
CA ILE A 302 2.37 7.27 24.46
C ILE A 302 3.69 7.70 25.07
N VAL A 303 4.75 7.71 24.26
CA VAL A 303 6.11 8.11 24.66
C VAL A 303 6.49 9.40 23.97
N GLY A 304 6.86 10.39 24.74
CA GLY A 304 7.40 11.67 24.29
C GLY A 304 8.85 11.87 24.75
N PRO A 305 9.48 12.99 24.38
CA PRO A 305 10.88 13.27 24.75
C PRO A 305 11.10 13.47 26.25
N GLU A 306 10.10 13.94 27.01
CA GLU A 306 10.22 14.24 28.43
C GLU A 306 9.58 13.17 29.32
N GLY A 307 8.82 12.24 28.78
CA GLY A 307 8.17 11.21 29.57
C GLY A 307 7.15 10.36 28.81
N ILE A 308 6.32 9.69 29.59
CA ILE A 308 5.31 8.76 29.08
C ILE A 308 3.91 9.13 29.58
N TYR A 309 2.90 8.74 28.81
CA TYR A 309 1.50 8.90 29.19
C TYR A 309 0.72 7.62 28.88
N ASN A 310 0.04 7.08 29.87
CA ASN A 310 -0.82 5.91 29.70
C ASN A 310 -2.20 6.36 29.19
N ALA A 311 -2.46 6.14 27.90
CA ALA A 311 -3.72 6.48 27.25
C ALA A 311 -4.65 5.26 27.32
N VAL A 312 -5.53 5.24 28.33
CA VAL A 312 -6.50 4.17 28.57
C VAL A 312 -7.78 4.46 27.77
N GLY A 313 -8.31 3.45 27.08
CA GLY A 313 -9.55 3.59 26.31
C GLY A 313 -9.51 4.68 25.23
N SER A 314 -8.36 4.85 24.58
CA SER A 314 -8.10 6.02 23.73
C SER A 314 -7.82 5.70 22.27
N VAL A 315 -7.62 4.40 21.90
CA VAL A 315 -7.21 4.00 20.54
C VAL A 315 -8.38 3.46 19.74
N ILE A 316 -8.62 4.06 18.59
CA ILE A 316 -9.64 3.64 17.62
C ILE A 316 -9.06 3.54 16.20
N ALA A 317 -9.73 2.78 15.35
CA ALA A 317 -9.58 2.90 13.90
C ALA A 317 -10.67 3.86 13.39
N ALA A 318 -10.29 5.08 13.02
CA ALA A 318 -11.26 6.08 12.60
C ALA A 318 -11.88 5.71 11.25
N LYS A 319 -13.21 5.83 11.15
CA LYS A 319 -13.91 5.79 9.86
C LYS A 319 -13.53 7.02 9.05
N ALA A 320 -13.36 6.83 7.73
CA ALA A 320 -13.23 7.96 6.81
C ALA A 320 -14.48 8.84 6.89
N HIS A 321 -14.30 10.14 6.92
CA HIS A 321 -15.35 11.17 6.99
C HIS A 321 -15.15 12.26 5.94
#